data_28eb2265081b441d8370551a3a71b632
#
_entry.id   28eb2265081b441d8370551a3a71b632
#
_cell.length_a   1.000
_cell.length_b   1.000
_cell.length_c   1.000
_cell.angle_alpha   90.00
_cell.angle_beta   90.00
_cell.angle_gamma   90.00
#
_symmetry.space_group_name_H-M   'P 1'
#
loop_
_entity.id
_entity.type
_entity.pdbx_description
1 polymer ?
#
loop_
_entity_poly.entity_id
_entity_poly.type
_entity_poly.pdbx_seq_one_letter_code
_entity_poly.pdbx_strand_id
1 'polypeptide(L)'
;MPVLYLRSRALPATLATLAGVALLAAWAADWLQSRPQFDHTARVPVQVLAPLLAAAAIGTGLFSYTEELDRTAVRPWWPRRLTYLLALTALAAGALALAVPGHPEQFGAPAMVRNVLGATGVTAAAATVLGARVSWLPMTVYGGAVYLAAPRTPGGAAAYWAWPMQPGPQAAAWAVAGTAYVVGAALLALRGPRPER
;
A
#
# COMPACT_ATOMS: atom_id res chain seq x y z
N MET A 1 23.74 -14.29 11.61
CA MET A 1 23.42 -14.09 10.16
C MET A 1 22.06 -13.39 9.89
N PRO A 2 20.93 -13.60 10.65
CA PRO A 2 19.66 -12.92 10.34
C PRO A 2 19.70 -11.40 10.50
N VAL A 3 20.44 -10.87 11.46
CA VAL A 3 20.49 -9.42 11.74
C VAL A 3 21.12 -8.61 10.60
N LEU A 4 22.16 -9.13 9.95
CA LEU A 4 22.79 -8.48 8.81
C LEU A 4 21.88 -8.46 7.58
N TYR A 5 21.12 -9.53 7.37
CA TYR A 5 20.12 -9.61 6.31
C TYR A 5 18.98 -8.59 6.50
N LEU A 6 18.52 -8.41 7.72
CA LEU A 6 17.48 -7.42 8.04
C LEU A 6 17.98 -5.97 7.86
N ARG A 7 19.24 -5.71 8.22
CA ARG A 7 19.87 -4.40 8.03
C ARG A 7 20.14 -4.07 6.56
N SER A 8 20.54 -5.05 5.74
CA SER A 8 20.83 -4.83 4.31
C SER A 8 19.58 -4.46 3.48
N ARG A 9 18.38 -4.75 3.97
CA ARG A 9 17.10 -4.41 3.30
C ARG A 9 16.42 -3.17 3.85
N ALA A 10 17.13 -2.30 4.59
CA ALA A 10 16.57 -1.11 5.21
C ALA A 10 15.27 -1.37 6.03
N LEU A 11 15.05 -2.63 6.49
CA LEU A 11 13.86 -3.02 7.23
C LEU A 11 13.56 -2.11 8.42
N PRO A 12 14.55 -1.67 9.25
CA PRO A 12 14.28 -0.74 10.35
C PRO A 12 13.71 0.59 9.86
N ALA A 13 14.22 1.12 8.75
CA ALA A 13 13.71 2.37 8.17
C ALA A 13 12.28 2.18 7.63
N THR A 14 12.01 1.08 6.92
CA THR A 14 10.65 0.76 6.45
C THR A 14 9.66 0.64 7.61
N LEU A 15 10.03 -0.06 8.69
CA LEU A 15 9.17 -0.20 9.87
C LEU A 15 8.94 1.14 10.57
N ALA A 16 9.99 1.95 10.71
CA ALA A 16 9.88 3.29 11.29
C ALA A 16 8.95 4.19 10.44
N THR A 17 9.08 4.12 9.10
CA THR A 17 8.21 4.87 8.20
C THR A 17 6.76 4.39 8.30
N LEU A 18 6.51 3.07 8.33
CA LEU A 18 5.16 2.53 8.50
C LEU A 18 4.53 2.94 9.84
N ALA A 19 5.30 2.91 10.92
CA ALA A 19 4.85 3.40 12.22
C ALA A 19 4.53 4.89 12.18
N GLY A 20 5.40 5.70 11.57
CA GLY A 20 5.17 7.13 11.39
C GLY A 20 3.91 7.43 10.58
N VAL A 21 3.68 6.69 9.49
CA VAL A 21 2.45 6.82 8.65
C VAL A 21 1.21 6.45 9.46
N ALA A 22 1.26 5.38 10.27
CA ALA A 22 0.13 4.97 11.09
C ALA A 22 -0.19 6.00 12.19
N LEU A 23 0.83 6.53 12.86
CA LEU A 23 0.67 7.58 13.86
C LEU A 23 0.12 8.87 13.25
N LEU A 24 0.64 9.27 12.09
CA LEU A 24 0.16 10.45 11.37
C LEU A 24 -1.30 10.26 10.92
N ALA A 25 -1.65 9.07 10.44
CA ALA A 25 -3.01 8.75 10.04
C ALA A 25 -3.98 8.78 11.22
N ALA A 26 -3.59 8.22 12.39
CA ALA A 26 -4.36 8.26 13.61
C ALA A 26 -4.57 9.70 14.09
N TRP A 27 -3.50 10.48 14.15
CA TRP A 27 -3.56 11.88 14.54
C TRP A 27 -4.46 12.70 13.59
N ALA A 28 -4.29 12.55 12.27
CA ALA A 28 -5.08 13.27 11.29
C ALA A 28 -6.57 12.87 11.35
N ALA A 29 -6.86 11.58 11.54
CA ALA A 29 -8.23 11.10 11.68
C ALA A 29 -8.91 11.65 12.93
N ASP A 30 -8.21 11.68 14.06
CA ASP A 30 -8.70 12.23 15.34
C ASP A 30 -8.91 13.74 15.21
N TRP A 31 -7.93 14.45 14.64
CA TRP A 31 -8.01 15.91 14.43
C TRP A 31 -9.18 16.29 13.54
N LEU A 32 -9.45 15.54 12.46
CA LEU A 32 -10.61 15.78 11.58
C LEU A 32 -11.94 15.49 12.27
N GLN A 33 -11.98 14.52 13.20
CA GLN A 33 -13.19 14.20 13.96
C GLN A 33 -13.51 15.23 15.03
N SER A 34 -12.49 15.83 15.63
CA SER A 34 -12.67 16.81 16.71
C SER A 34 -13.22 18.16 16.20
N ARG A 35 -13.33 18.36 14.89
CA ARG A 35 -13.77 19.61 14.26
C ARG A 35 -15.23 19.52 13.81
N PRO A 36 -16.18 20.25 14.45
CA PRO A 36 -17.62 20.18 14.13
C PRO A 36 -17.97 20.65 12.72
N GLN A 37 -17.09 21.40 12.08
CA GLN A 37 -17.28 21.88 10.70
C GLN A 37 -17.00 20.85 9.63
N PHE A 38 -16.40 19.72 9.97
CA PHE A 38 -16.08 18.67 9.02
C PHE A 38 -17.08 17.52 9.10
N ASP A 39 -17.63 17.16 7.96
CA ASP A 39 -18.50 16.00 7.80
C ASP A 39 -17.69 14.69 7.86
N HIS A 40 -18.36 13.56 8.00
CA HIS A 40 -17.75 12.21 8.04
C HIS A 40 -16.91 11.90 6.78
N THR A 41 -17.16 12.59 5.66
CA THR A 41 -16.38 12.49 4.43
C THR A 41 -15.00 13.15 4.51
N ALA A 42 -14.73 13.97 5.52
CA ALA A 42 -13.43 14.63 5.70
C ALA A 42 -12.26 13.68 5.92
N ARG A 43 -12.52 12.40 6.24
CA ARG A 43 -11.49 11.36 6.41
C ARG A 43 -11.03 10.72 5.11
N VAL A 44 -11.73 10.97 4.01
CA VAL A 44 -11.37 10.38 2.70
C VAL A 44 -9.90 10.64 2.32
N PRO A 45 -9.34 11.86 2.52
CA PRO A 45 -7.91 12.08 2.28
C PRO A 45 -6.99 11.12 3.05
N VAL A 46 -7.28 10.88 4.33
CA VAL A 46 -6.47 9.98 5.17
C VAL A 46 -6.53 8.54 4.62
N GLN A 47 -7.71 8.10 4.18
CA GLN A 47 -7.92 6.75 3.66
C GLN A 47 -7.26 6.51 2.29
N VAL A 48 -7.01 7.56 1.53
CA VAL A 48 -6.29 7.47 0.25
C VAL A 48 -4.79 7.65 0.47
N LEU A 49 -4.38 8.69 1.20
CA LEU A 49 -2.97 9.07 1.33
C LEU A 49 -2.18 8.13 2.24
N ALA A 50 -2.75 7.69 3.37
CA ALA A 50 -2.01 6.82 4.28
C ALA A 50 -1.65 5.46 3.65
N PRO A 51 -2.56 4.74 2.95
CA PRO A 51 -2.19 3.55 2.19
C PRO A 51 -1.18 3.81 1.06
N LEU A 52 -1.23 4.97 0.39
CA LEU A 52 -0.24 5.34 -0.62
C LEU A 52 1.16 5.48 -0.01
N LEU A 53 1.27 6.19 1.10
CA LEU A 53 2.55 6.35 1.81
C LEU A 53 3.08 5.02 2.33
N ALA A 54 2.21 4.16 2.87
CA ALA A 54 2.59 2.83 3.31
C ALA A 54 3.09 1.96 2.14
N ALA A 55 2.39 1.98 1.00
CA ALA A 55 2.80 1.26 -0.20
C ALA A 55 4.13 1.80 -0.76
N ALA A 56 4.35 3.12 -0.73
CA ALA A 56 5.62 3.73 -1.11
C ALA A 56 6.77 3.27 -0.21
N ALA A 57 6.56 3.23 1.11
CA ALA A 57 7.54 2.73 2.06
C ALA A 57 7.87 1.25 1.83
N ILE A 58 6.86 0.43 1.55
CA ILE A 58 7.05 -0.99 1.21
C ILE A 58 7.81 -1.11 -0.11
N GLY A 59 7.40 -0.38 -1.15
CA GLY A 59 8.01 -0.42 -2.48
C GLY A 59 9.49 -0.05 -2.47
N THR A 60 9.85 1.05 -1.81
CA THR A 60 11.26 1.45 -1.65
C THR A 60 12.06 0.46 -0.79
N GLY A 61 11.40 -0.19 0.19
CA GLY A 61 11.99 -1.27 0.99
C GLY A 61 12.24 -2.59 0.23
N LEU A 62 11.69 -2.73 -1.00
CA LEU A 62 12.00 -3.86 -1.89
C LEU A 62 13.38 -3.73 -2.54
N PHE A 63 14.00 -2.55 -2.47
CA PHE A 63 15.35 -2.33 -2.98
C PHE A 63 16.38 -3.17 -2.18
N SER A 64 17.28 -3.84 -2.90
CA SER A 64 18.39 -4.59 -2.30
C SER A 64 19.66 -4.32 -3.09
N TYR A 65 20.73 -3.91 -2.41
CA TYR A 65 22.05 -3.74 -3.02
C TYR A 65 22.67 -5.06 -3.50
N THR A 66 22.14 -6.21 -3.05
CA THR A 66 22.70 -7.55 -3.34
C THR A 66 21.85 -8.33 -4.35
N GLU A 67 20.99 -7.67 -5.11
CA GLU A 67 20.04 -8.35 -5.99
C GLU A 67 20.71 -9.15 -7.12
N GLU A 68 21.85 -8.71 -7.62
CA GLU A 68 22.64 -9.46 -8.61
C GLU A 68 23.18 -10.77 -8.03
N LEU A 69 23.62 -10.75 -6.77
CA LEU A 69 24.06 -11.96 -6.05
C LEU A 69 22.88 -12.90 -5.77
N ASP A 70 21.71 -12.35 -5.49
CA ASP A 70 20.49 -13.12 -5.25
C ASP A 70 20.01 -13.87 -6.52
N ARG A 71 20.28 -13.34 -7.71
CA ARG A 71 19.92 -13.97 -8.99
C ARG A 71 20.80 -15.19 -9.35
N THR A 72 22.04 -15.21 -8.91
CA THR A 72 22.99 -16.29 -9.16
C THR A 72 22.94 -17.40 -8.11
N ALA A 73 22.15 -17.22 -7.05
CA ALA A 73 22.04 -18.20 -5.98
C ALA A 73 21.22 -19.44 -6.38
N VAL A 74 21.71 -20.61 -5.99
CA VAL A 74 21.10 -21.93 -6.27
C VAL A 74 19.70 -22.12 -5.62
N ARG A 75 19.33 -21.29 -4.64
CA ARG A 75 18.05 -21.41 -3.93
C ARG A 75 17.00 -20.46 -4.50
N PRO A 76 15.73 -20.89 -4.64
CA PRO A 76 14.66 -20.03 -5.12
C PRO A 76 14.39 -18.90 -4.12
N TRP A 77 14.48 -17.64 -4.59
CA TRP A 77 14.27 -16.45 -3.77
C TRP A 77 12.81 -15.99 -3.69
N TRP A 78 11.95 -16.53 -4.55
CA TRP A 78 10.55 -16.13 -4.61
C TRP A 78 9.79 -16.30 -3.28
N PRO A 79 9.99 -17.34 -2.44
CA PRO A 79 9.26 -17.45 -1.19
C PRO A 79 9.62 -16.34 -0.21
N ARG A 80 10.91 -15.96 -0.16
CA ARG A 80 11.39 -14.88 0.72
C ARG A 80 10.84 -13.53 0.31
N ARG A 81 10.80 -13.23 -1.00
CA ARG A 81 10.21 -12.00 -1.54
C ARG A 81 8.72 -11.93 -1.21
N LEU A 82 8.01 -13.02 -1.42
CA LEU A 82 6.59 -13.12 -1.13
C LEU A 82 6.32 -12.96 0.37
N THR A 83 7.04 -13.69 1.22
CA THR A 83 6.89 -13.58 2.69
C THR A 83 7.16 -12.16 3.17
N TYR A 84 8.19 -11.50 2.65
CA TYR A 84 8.52 -10.13 3.01
C TYR A 84 7.39 -9.16 2.61
N LEU A 85 6.90 -9.26 1.37
CA LEU A 85 5.77 -8.45 0.90
C LEU A 85 4.52 -8.70 1.74
N LEU A 86 4.15 -9.96 1.97
CA LEU A 86 2.97 -10.33 2.75
C LEU A 86 3.05 -9.79 4.19
N ALA A 87 4.21 -9.97 4.85
CA ALA A 87 4.41 -9.51 6.22
C ALA A 87 4.28 -7.99 6.36
N LEU A 88 4.94 -7.22 5.48
CA LEU A 88 4.86 -5.76 5.52
C LEU A 88 3.47 -5.25 5.13
N THR A 89 2.80 -5.89 4.16
CA THR A 89 1.43 -5.54 3.79
C THR A 89 0.46 -5.81 4.93
N ALA A 90 0.56 -6.97 5.57
CA ALA A 90 -0.28 -7.31 6.72
C ALA A 90 -0.06 -6.36 7.90
N LEU A 91 1.21 -6.01 8.18
CA LEU A 91 1.56 -5.05 9.22
C LEU A 91 0.98 -3.66 8.90
N ALA A 92 1.15 -3.16 7.68
CA ALA A 92 0.63 -1.86 7.26
C ALA A 92 -0.91 -1.84 7.30
N ALA A 93 -1.55 -2.89 6.78
CA ALA A 93 -3.01 -3.00 6.78
C ALA A 93 -3.56 -3.04 8.22
N GLY A 94 -2.96 -3.84 9.09
CA GLY A 94 -3.35 -3.92 10.51
C GLY A 94 -3.14 -2.60 11.25
N ALA A 95 -1.97 -1.98 11.10
CA ALA A 95 -1.65 -0.71 11.75
C ALA A 95 -2.59 0.42 11.30
N LEU A 96 -2.86 0.55 10.00
CA LEU A 96 -3.75 1.59 9.47
C LEU A 96 -5.23 1.31 9.77
N ALA A 97 -5.65 0.04 9.80
CA ALA A 97 -7.00 -0.33 10.21
C ALA A 97 -7.27 0.04 11.68
N LEU A 98 -6.27 -0.13 12.54
CA LEU A 98 -6.35 0.25 13.95
C LEU A 98 -6.23 1.78 14.15
N ALA A 99 -5.44 2.46 13.31
CA ALA A 99 -5.23 3.90 13.38
C ALA A 99 -6.49 4.71 13.04
N VAL A 100 -7.38 4.18 12.20
CA VAL A 100 -8.59 4.85 11.74
C VAL A 100 -9.83 4.02 12.09
N PRO A 101 -10.17 3.90 13.38
CA PRO A 101 -11.43 3.28 13.77
C PRO A 101 -12.56 4.19 13.28
N GLY A 102 -13.38 3.71 12.38
CA GLY A 102 -14.48 4.48 11.81
C GLY A 102 -15.71 3.63 11.62
N HIS A 103 -16.81 4.27 11.21
CA HIS A 103 -18.04 3.56 10.86
C HIS A 103 -17.77 2.62 9.67
N PRO A 104 -17.86 1.30 9.84
CA PRO A 104 -17.47 0.31 8.82
C PRO A 104 -18.26 0.45 7.52
N GLU A 105 -19.46 1.00 7.60
CA GLU A 105 -20.38 1.14 6.46
C GLU A 105 -19.99 2.22 5.45
N GLN A 106 -19.23 3.24 5.87
CA GLN A 106 -18.85 4.34 4.98
C GLN A 106 -17.37 4.24 4.58
N PHE A 107 -16.50 4.52 5.53
CA PHE A 107 -15.05 4.57 5.32
C PHE A 107 -14.40 4.11 6.62
N GLY A 108 -14.03 2.92 6.78
CA GLY A 108 -13.45 2.42 8.00
C GLY A 108 -12.26 1.50 7.75
N ALA A 109 -11.94 0.70 8.75
CA ALA A 109 -10.89 -0.30 8.67
C ALA A 109 -10.96 -1.16 7.37
N PRO A 110 -12.14 -1.60 6.87
CA PRO A 110 -12.19 -2.35 5.61
C PRO A 110 -11.67 -1.57 4.41
N ALA A 111 -12.04 -0.28 4.28
CA ALA A 111 -11.52 0.56 3.19
C ALA A 111 -10.01 0.76 3.30
N MET A 112 -9.47 0.93 4.51
CA MET A 112 -8.02 1.02 4.75
C MET A 112 -7.29 -0.25 4.31
N VAL A 113 -7.75 -1.42 4.74
CA VAL A 113 -7.16 -2.71 4.37
C VAL A 113 -7.17 -2.89 2.85
N ARG A 114 -8.33 -2.67 2.20
CA ARG A 114 -8.47 -2.72 0.75
C ARG A 114 -7.47 -1.79 0.05
N ASN A 115 -7.38 -0.55 0.50
CA ASN A 115 -6.52 0.46 -0.13
C ASN A 115 -5.03 0.13 0.06
N VAL A 116 -4.63 -0.41 1.20
CA VAL A 116 -3.27 -0.93 1.41
C VAL A 116 -2.97 -2.07 0.45
N LEU A 117 -3.87 -3.05 0.33
CA LEU A 117 -3.69 -4.18 -0.59
C LEU A 117 -3.52 -3.68 -2.03
N GLY A 118 -4.46 -2.89 -2.53
CA GLY A 118 -4.42 -2.42 -3.91
C GLY A 118 -3.19 -1.55 -4.20
N ALA A 119 -2.89 -0.58 -3.32
CA ALA A 119 -1.72 0.29 -3.48
C ALA A 119 -0.41 -0.49 -3.44
N THR A 120 -0.26 -1.43 -2.51
CA THR A 120 0.94 -2.29 -2.42
C THR A 120 1.05 -3.20 -3.64
N GLY A 121 -0.07 -3.73 -4.15
CA GLY A 121 -0.08 -4.57 -5.36
C GLY A 121 0.40 -3.81 -6.60
N VAL A 122 -0.13 -2.62 -6.84
CA VAL A 122 0.31 -1.76 -7.95
C VAL A 122 1.79 -1.39 -7.80
N THR A 123 2.21 -1.02 -6.60
CA THR A 123 3.62 -0.67 -6.30
C THR A 123 4.54 -1.87 -6.51
N ALA A 124 4.15 -3.07 -6.07
CA ALA A 124 4.91 -4.29 -6.30
C ALA A 124 5.05 -4.63 -7.79
N ALA A 125 3.97 -4.50 -8.57
CA ALA A 125 4.02 -4.66 -10.03
C ALA A 125 4.93 -3.62 -10.68
N ALA A 126 4.81 -2.35 -10.28
CA ALA A 126 5.65 -1.27 -10.76
C ALA A 126 7.14 -1.48 -10.45
N ALA A 127 7.48 -2.06 -9.30
CA ALA A 127 8.86 -2.39 -8.94
C ALA A 127 9.51 -3.37 -9.92
N THR A 128 8.74 -4.28 -10.52
CA THR A 128 9.25 -5.24 -11.52
C THR A 128 9.56 -4.61 -12.88
N VAL A 129 9.01 -3.43 -13.17
CA VAL A 129 9.13 -2.74 -14.47
C VAL A 129 10.03 -1.51 -14.36
N LEU A 130 9.81 -0.69 -13.34
CA LEU A 130 10.46 0.60 -13.16
C LEU A 130 11.66 0.54 -12.21
N GLY A 131 11.73 -0.48 -11.35
CA GLY A 131 12.67 -0.56 -10.24
C GLY A 131 12.04 -0.14 -8.91
N ALA A 132 12.66 -0.56 -7.82
CA ALA A 132 12.09 -0.41 -6.47
C ALA A 132 12.01 1.07 -6.03
N ARG A 133 12.99 1.90 -6.38
CA ARG A 133 13.07 3.31 -5.94
C ARG A 133 11.93 4.18 -6.45
N VAL A 134 11.46 3.93 -7.67
CA VAL A 134 10.40 4.71 -8.32
C VAL A 134 9.07 3.96 -8.42
N SER A 135 8.96 2.80 -7.79
CA SER A 135 7.78 1.93 -7.82
C SER A 135 6.51 2.56 -7.25
N TRP A 136 6.66 3.54 -6.36
CA TRP A 136 5.56 4.29 -5.76
C TRP A 136 4.89 5.28 -6.72
N LEU A 137 5.61 5.72 -7.77
CA LEU A 137 5.18 6.80 -8.66
C LEU A 137 3.85 6.50 -9.39
N PRO A 138 3.64 5.35 -10.04
CA PRO A 138 2.38 5.07 -10.76
C PRO A 138 1.16 5.12 -9.84
N MET A 139 1.28 4.56 -8.63
CA MET A 139 0.17 4.56 -7.69
C MET A 139 -0.11 5.95 -7.13
N THR A 140 0.92 6.77 -6.92
CA THR A 140 0.76 8.15 -6.45
C THR A 140 0.09 9.02 -7.52
N VAL A 141 0.53 8.92 -8.78
CA VAL A 141 -0.10 9.63 -9.90
C VAL A 141 -1.56 9.20 -10.08
N TYR A 142 -1.81 7.91 -10.08
CA TYR A 142 -3.17 7.38 -10.16
C TYR A 142 -4.04 7.83 -8.99
N GLY A 143 -3.55 7.71 -7.75
CA GLY A 143 -4.27 8.11 -6.55
C GLY A 143 -4.60 9.61 -6.54
N GLY A 144 -3.66 10.46 -6.98
CA GLY A 144 -3.88 11.89 -7.15
C GLY A 144 -4.94 12.20 -8.21
N ALA A 145 -4.88 11.54 -9.37
CA ALA A 145 -5.88 11.70 -10.43
C ALA A 145 -7.28 11.26 -9.97
N VAL A 146 -7.36 10.12 -9.31
CA VAL A 146 -8.62 9.61 -8.73
C VAL A 146 -9.17 10.58 -7.69
N TYR A 147 -8.32 11.10 -6.80
CA TYR A 147 -8.75 12.05 -5.78
C TYR A 147 -9.39 13.31 -6.36
N LEU A 148 -8.87 13.79 -7.50
CA LEU A 148 -9.39 14.99 -8.18
C LEU A 148 -10.63 14.70 -9.05
N ALA A 149 -10.72 13.50 -9.65
CA ALA A 149 -11.72 13.18 -10.66
C ALA A 149 -12.87 12.28 -10.16
N ALA A 150 -12.73 11.67 -8.95
CA ALA A 150 -13.74 10.73 -8.47
C ALA A 150 -15.10 11.43 -8.22
N PRO A 151 -16.20 10.83 -8.69
CA PRO A 151 -17.54 11.34 -8.41
C PRO A 151 -17.83 11.23 -6.90
N ARG A 152 -18.65 12.15 -6.39
CA ARG A 152 -19.07 12.14 -4.97
C ARG A 152 -20.03 11.01 -4.64
N THR A 153 -20.71 10.45 -5.65
CA THR A 153 -21.61 9.32 -5.48
C THR A 153 -20.85 8.01 -5.62
N PRO A 154 -20.82 7.15 -4.58
CA PRO A 154 -20.13 5.88 -4.63
C PRO A 154 -20.85 4.86 -5.52
N GLY A 155 -20.12 3.86 -6.00
CA GLY A 155 -20.66 2.75 -6.78
C GLY A 155 -20.63 2.93 -8.29
N GLY A 156 -21.39 2.10 -9.03
CA GLY A 156 -21.40 2.10 -10.48
C GLY A 156 -20.02 1.87 -11.12
N ALA A 157 -19.76 2.51 -12.24
CA ALA A 157 -18.45 2.41 -12.93
C ALA A 157 -17.29 2.96 -12.08
N ALA A 158 -17.56 3.93 -11.19
CA ALA A 158 -16.55 4.50 -10.30
C ALA A 158 -15.99 3.47 -9.30
N ALA A 159 -16.72 2.41 -8.98
CA ALA A 159 -16.25 1.36 -8.11
C ALA A 159 -15.03 0.60 -8.66
N TYR A 160 -14.83 0.61 -9.97
CA TYR A 160 -13.70 -0.03 -10.63
C TYR A 160 -12.50 0.91 -10.77
N TRP A 161 -12.69 2.11 -11.31
CA TRP A 161 -11.58 3.02 -11.57
C TRP A 161 -11.25 3.95 -10.40
N ALA A 162 -12.21 4.26 -9.55
CA ALA A 162 -12.00 5.09 -8.35
C ALA A 162 -12.07 4.26 -7.06
N TRP A 163 -11.62 3.00 -7.11
CA TRP A 163 -11.68 2.07 -5.99
C TRP A 163 -11.07 2.59 -4.68
N PRO A 164 -10.02 3.45 -4.65
CA PRO A 164 -9.49 3.96 -3.39
C PRO A 164 -10.44 4.89 -2.65
N MET A 165 -11.35 5.52 -3.39
CA MET A 165 -12.33 6.48 -2.87
C MET A 165 -13.69 5.83 -2.53
N GLN A 166 -13.83 4.52 -2.70
CA GLN A 166 -15.08 3.82 -2.46
C GLN A 166 -15.27 3.46 -0.98
N PRO A 167 -16.53 3.35 -0.49
CA PRO A 167 -16.85 2.85 0.84
C PRO A 167 -16.27 1.45 1.11
N GLY A 168 -16.13 1.10 2.39
CA GLY A 168 -15.59 -0.17 2.85
C GLY A 168 -16.26 -1.42 2.26
N PRO A 169 -17.61 -1.53 2.20
CA PRO A 169 -18.28 -2.74 1.75
C PRO A 169 -18.38 -2.91 0.23
N GLN A 170 -17.80 -2.00 -0.58
CA GLN A 170 -17.94 -2.03 -2.04
C GLN A 170 -17.21 -3.21 -2.68
N ALA A 171 -17.94 -4.26 -3.06
CA ALA A 171 -17.37 -5.51 -3.58
C ALA A 171 -16.52 -5.34 -4.85
N ALA A 172 -16.95 -4.49 -5.80
CA ALA A 172 -16.18 -4.24 -7.03
C ALA A 172 -14.81 -3.60 -6.73
N ALA A 173 -14.76 -2.67 -5.78
CA ALA A 173 -13.51 -2.05 -5.35
C ALA A 173 -12.56 -3.07 -4.67
N TRP A 174 -13.11 -4.01 -3.91
CA TRP A 174 -12.35 -5.12 -3.33
C TRP A 174 -11.80 -6.07 -4.42
N ALA A 175 -12.60 -6.37 -5.44
CA ALA A 175 -12.16 -7.21 -6.55
C ALA A 175 -10.97 -6.57 -7.30
N VAL A 176 -11.04 -5.27 -7.59
CA VAL A 176 -9.94 -4.54 -8.25
C VAL A 176 -8.69 -4.52 -7.37
N ALA A 177 -8.82 -4.11 -6.10
CA ALA A 177 -7.67 -4.03 -5.20
C ALA A 177 -7.04 -5.40 -4.92
N GLY A 178 -7.86 -6.44 -4.72
CA GLY A 178 -7.42 -7.81 -4.52
C GLY A 178 -6.70 -8.37 -5.75
N THR A 179 -7.25 -8.15 -6.94
CA THR A 179 -6.61 -8.56 -8.20
C THR A 179 -5.26 -7.84 -8.39
N ALA A 180 -5.21 -6.52 -8.16
CA ALA A 180 -3.97 -5.76 -8.22
C ALA A 180 -2.92 -6.32 -7.25
N TYR A 181 -3.33 -6.69 -6.04
CA TYR A 181 -2.43 -7.28 -5.05
C TYR A 181 -1.90 -8.65 -5.49
N VAL A 182 -2.78 -9.55 -5.91
CA VAL A 182 -2.39 -10.90 -6.34
C VAL A 182 -1.45 -10.85 -7.54
N VAL A 183 -1.80 -10.04 -8.54
CA VAL A 183 -0.96 -9.87 -9.74
C VAL A 183 0.39 -9.24 -9.39
N GLY A 184 0.40 -8.17 -8.60
CA GLY A 184 1.63 -7.50 -8.17
C GLY A 184 2.54 -8.41 -7.35
N ALA A 185 1.98 -9.14 -6.40
CA ALA A 185 2.70 -10.10 -5.57
C ALA A 185 3.28 -11.26 -6.41
N ALA A 186 2.50 -11.80 -7.36
CA ALA A 186 2.96 -12.84 -8.26
C ALA A 186 4.10 -12.36 -9.17
N LEU A 187 3.97 -11.18 -9.77
CA LEU A 187 5.01 -10.58 -10.61
C LEU A 187 6.30 -10.36 -9.81
N LEU A 188 6.20 -9.78 -8.62
CA LEU A 188 7.34 -9.54 -7.74
C LEU A 188 7.99 -10.85 -7.30
N ALA A 189 7.21 -11.86 -6.92
CA ALA A 189 7.73 -13.15 -6.51
C ALA A 189 8.51 -13.81 -7.65
N LEU A 190 7.92 -13.87 -8.84
CA LEU A 190 8.49 -14.59 -9.98
C LEU A 190 9.66 -13.85 -10.64
N ARG A 191 9.55 -12.54 -10.84
CA ARG A 191 10.55 -11.73 -11.58
C ARG A 191 11.55 -11.01 -10.67
N GLY A 192 11.13 -10.66 -9.44
CA GLY A 192 11.84 -9.73 -8.59
C GLY A 192 11.72 -8.28 -9.06
N PRO A 193 12.23 -7.32 -8.28
CA PRO A 193 12.30 -5.93 -8.73
C PRO A 193 13.29 -5.80 -9.90
N ARG A 194 13.08 -4.79 -10.74
CA ARG A 194 14.02 -4.51 -11.85
C ARG A 194 15.36 -4.02 -11.27
N PRO A 195 16.50 -4.53 -11.77
CA PRO A 195 17.80 -4.01 -11.37
C PRO A 195 17.95 -2.53 -11.74
N GLU A 196 18.42 -1.76 -10.80
CA GLU A 196 18.76 -0.35 -11.06
C GLU A 196 20.23 -0.31 -11.49
N ARG A 197 20.48 0.25 -12.66
CA ARG A 197 21.82 0.50 -13.18
C ARG A 197 22.41 1.76 -12.57
#